data_a501db86f372f352504cec599817f502
#
_entry.id   a501db86f372f352504cec599817f502
#
_cell.length_a   1.000
_cell.length_b   1.000
_cell.length_c   1.000
_cell.angle_alpha   90.00
_cell.angle_beta   90.00
_cell.angle_gamma   90.00
#
_symmetry.space_group_name_H-M   'P 1'
#
loop_
_entity.id
_entity.type
_entity.pdbx_description
1 polymer ?
#
loop_
_entity_poly.entity_id
_entity_poly.type
_entity_poly.pdbx_seq_one_letter_code
_entity_poly.pdbx_strand_id
1 'polypeptide(L)'
;MIRAHVLICGGTGCTSSGSKAIQEAFAENIEKNGLSEEIKIVQTGCFGLCALGPVVIVYPDGTFYSRVTPEDVAEIVEEHLLKGRIVERLVYNDTGAAEAEGNVSLSDTVFYKTQNRVVLRNCGVIDPENIDEYIAMDGYAALGKVLTEMT
;
A
#
# COMPACT_ATOMS: atom_id res chain seq x y z
N MET A 1 19.18 3.46 1.06
CA MET A 1 18.14 4.47 1.42
C MET A 1 16.84 4.09 0.76
N ILE A 2 15.76 3.92 1.52
CA ILE A 2 14.45 3.50 0.96
C ILE A 2 13.86 4.68 0.16
N ARG A 3 13.55 4.46 -1.11
CA ARG A 3 12.91 5.44 -2.00
C ARG A 3 11.45 5.12 -2.30
N ALA A 4 11.05 3.86 -2.12
CA ALA A 4 9.68 3.44 -2.38
C ALA A 4 9.23 2.37 -1.39
N HIS A 5 7.93 2.36 -1.10
CA HIS A 5 7.26 1.34 -0.31
C HIS A 5 6.21 0.63 -1.15
N VAL A 6 6.22 -0.68 -1.11
CA VAL A 6 5.18 -1.52 -1.71
C VAL A 6 4.30 -2.06 -0.58
N LEU A 7 3.09 -1.53 -0.45
CA LEU A 7 2.14 -1.90 0.56
C LEU A 7 1.20 -2.98 0.02
N ILE A 8 1.16 -4.11 0.69
CA ILE A 8 0.33 -5.26 0.29
C ILE A 8 -0.75 -5.49 1.35
N CYS A 9 -2.00 -5.56 0.93
CA CYS A 9 -3.11 -5.79 1.84
C CYS A 9 -3.03 -7.17 2.48
N GLY A 10 -2.90 -7.20 3.82
CA GLY A 10 -2.91 -8.40 4.66
C GLY A 10 -4.26 -8.75 5.26
N GLY A 11 -5.34 -8.08 4.85
CA GLY A 11 -6.69 -8.41 5.30
C GLY A 11 -7.11 -9.81 4.88
N THR A 12 -8.01 -10.45 5.65
CA THR A 12 -8.44 -11.84 5.46
C THR A 12 -8.89 -12.15 4.02
N GLY A 13 -9.64 -11.23 3.38
CA GLY A 13 -10.08 -11.41 1.99
C GLY A 13 -8.92 -11.45 1.01
N CYS A 14 -7.96 -10.53 1.11
CA CYS A 14 -6.77 -10.51 0.26
C CYS A 14 -5.86 -11.70 0.53
N THR A 15 -5.70 -12.11 1.78
CA THR A 15 -4.93 -13.31 2.15
C THR A 15 -5.53 -14.57 1.54
N SER A 16 -6.87 -14.72 1.61
CA SER A 16 -7.57 -15.83 0.95
C SER A 16 -7.46 -15.79 -0.58
N SER A 17 -7.27 -14.61 -1.15
CA SER A 17 -7.08 -14.40 -2.61
C SER A 17 -5.61 -14.43 -3.04
N GLY A 18 -4.68 -14.84 -2.17
CA GLY A 18 -3.29 -15.10 -2.54
C GLY A 18 -2.31 -13.92 -2.29
N SER A 19 -2.66 -12.93 -1.45
CA SER A 19 -1.75 -11.80 -1.19
C SER A 19 -0.38 -12.22 -0.62
N LYS A 20 -0.31 -13.37 0.05
CA LYS A 20 0.96 -13.91 0.54
C LYS A 20 1.89 -14.32 -0.61
N ALA A 21 1.37 -15.00 -1.64
CA ALA A 21 2.15 -15.37 -2.82
C ALA A 21 2.62 -14.12 -3.59
N ILE A 22 1.81 -13.06 -3.61
CA ILE A 22 2.21 -11.78 -4.19
C ILE A 22 3.37 -11.15 -3.40
N GLN A 23 3.31 -11.19 -2.07
CA GLN A 23 4.39 -10.70 -1.22
C GLN A 23 5.71 -11.45 -1.46
N GLU A 24 5.65 -12.77 -1.56
CA GLU A 24 6.79 -13.62 -1.87
C GLU A 24 7.35 -13.30 -3.26
N ALA A 25 6.49 -13.16 -4.27
CA ALA A 25 6.89 -12.77 -5.63
C ALA A 25 7.55 -11.38 -5.68
N PHE A 26 7.04 -10.39 -4.92
CA PHE A 26 7.70 -9.08 -4.80
C PHE A 26 9.10 -9.21 -4.17
N ALA A 27 9.25 -9.96 -3.08
CA ALA A 27 10.54 -10.17 -2.43
C ALA A 27 11.56 -10.75 -3.40
N GLU A 28 11.19 -11.82 -4.13
CA GLU A 28 12.07 -12.46 -5.12
C GLU A 28 12.45 -11.53 -6.28
N ASN A 29 11.47 -10.81 -6.83
CA ASN A 29 11.74 -9.91 -7.98
C ASN A 29 12.53 -8.67 -7.57
N ILE A 30 12.31 -8.11 -6.39
CA ILE A 30 13.07 -6.98 -5.84
C ILE A 30 14.53 -7.41 -5.59
N GLU A 31 14.77 -8.58 -5.02
CA GLU A 31 16.11 -9.13 -4.81
C GLU A 31 16.82 -9.39 -6.14
N LYS A 32 16.15 -10.05 -7.09
CA LYS A 32 16.67 -10.34 -8.42
C LYS A 32 17.10 -9.10 -9.18
N ASN A 33 16.41 -7.97 -9.01
CA ASN A 33 16.73 -6.70 -9.64
C ASN A 33 17.67 -5.82 -8.81
N GLY A 34 18.17 -6.29 -7.65
CA GLY A 34 19.10 -5.56 -6.80
C GLY A 34 18.49 -4.33 -6.09
N LEU A 35 17.18 -4.33 -5.88
CA LEU A 35 16.42 -3.20 -5.33
C LEU A 35 16.14 -3.31 -3.82
N SER A 36 16.68 -4.33 -3.13
CA SER A 36 16.39 -4.62 -1.71
C SER A 36 16.75 -3.48 -0.75
N GLU A 37 17.76 -2.67 -1.07
CA GLU A 37 18.16 -1.52 -0.25
C GLU A 37 17.36 -0.23 -0.55
N GLU A 38 16.54 -0.26 -1.61
CA GLU A 38 15.80 0.90 -2.10
C GLU A 38 14.29 0.77 -1.93
N ILE A 39 13.77 -0.45 -1.87
CA ILE A 39 12.35 -0.74 -1.83
C ILE A 39 12.01 -1.56 -0.62
N LYS A 40 11.06 -1.07 0.17
CA LYS A 40 10.53 -1.78 1.35
C LYS A 40 9.16 -2.37 1.03
N ILE A 41 8.99 -3.68 1.28
CA ILE A 41 7.69 -4.34 1.25
C ILE A 41 7.06 -4.21 2.64
N VAL A 42 5.82 -3.77 2.70
CA VAL A 42 5.05 -3.61 3.94
C VAL A 42 3.73 -4.35 3.81
N GLN A 43 3.49 -5.30 4.72
CA GLN A 43 2.18 -5.91 4.86
C GLN A 43 1.31 -5.03 5.73
N THR A 44 0.23 -4.49 5.17
CA THR A 44 -0.68 -3.62 5.91
C THR A 44 -1.91 -4.35 6.43
N GLY A 45 -2.69 -3.68 7.28
CA GLY A 45 -4.06 -4.08 7.58
C GLY A 45 -4.99 -4.00 6.36
N CYS A 46 -6.28 -4.26 6.59
CA CYS A 46 -7.28 -4.24 5.52
C CYS A 46 -7.59 -2.82 5.04
N PHE A 47 -7.52 -2.59 3.73
CA PHE A 47 -7.95 -1.32 3.11
C PHE A 47 -9.47 -1.17 2.98
N GLY A 48 -10.26 -2.21 3.24
CA GLY A 48 -11.71 -2.18 3.11
C GLY A 48 -12.23 -2.46 1.68
N LEU A 49 -11.35 -2.67 0.71
CA LEU A 49 -11.69 -2.86 -0.71
C LEU A 49 -11.55 -4.32 -1.14
N CYS A 50 -12.11 -5.25 -0.38
CA CYS A 50 -11.94 -6.70 -0.60
C CYS A 50 -12.43 -7.18 -1.97
N ALA A 51 -13.42 -6.53 -2.58
CA ALA A 51 -13.91 -6.86 -3.92
C ALA A 51 -12.87 -6.56 -5.03
N LEU A 52 -11.87 -5.74 -4.73
CA LEU A 52 -10.77 -5.36 -5.62
C LEU A 52 -9.47 -6.10 -5.30
N GLY A 53 -9.50 -6.96 -4.29
CA GLY A 53 -8.31 -7.71 -3.85
C GLY A 53 -7.83 -8.77 -4.83
N PRO A 54 -6.57 -9.16 -4.73
CA PRO A 54 -5.52 -8.56 -3.90
C PRO A 54 -5.13 -7.15 -4.32
N VAL A 55 -4.89 -6.29 -3.30
CA VAL A 55 -4.57 -4.87 -3.49
C VAL A 55 -3.12 -4.60 -3.17
N VAL A 56 -2.46 -3.85 -4.04
CA VAL A 56 -1.07 -3.37 -3.85
C VAL A 56 -1.03 -1.85 -4.08
N ILE A 57 -0.34 -1.14 -3.18
CA ILE A 57 -0.13 0.30 -3.32
C ILE A 57 1.36 0.58 -3.35
N VAL A 58 1.78 1.42 -4.28
CA VAL A 58 3.19 1.84 -4.41
C VAL A 58 3.30 3.32 -4.01
N TYR A 59 4.13 3.60 -3.03
CA TYR A 59 4.50 4.96 -2.63
C TYR A 59 5.92 5.31 -3.13
N PRO A 60 6.18 6.61 -3.41
CA PRO A 60 5.47 7.82 -2.95
C PRO A 60 4.27 8.27 -3.79
N ASP A 61 4.13 7.81 -5.01
CA ASP A 61 3.09 8.29 -5.94
C ASP A 61 1.66 7.80 -5.59
N GLY A 62 1.54 6.82 -4.69
CA GLY A 62 0.26 6.30 -4.22
C GLY A 62 -0.50 5.46 -5.24
N THR A 63 0.19 4.95 -6.27
CA THR A 63 -0.43 4.14 -7.33
C THR A 63 -1.15 2.94 -6.74
N PHE A 64 -2.44 2.83 -7.06
CA PHE A 64 -3.33 1.80 -6.53
C PHE A 64 -3.58 0.71 -7.57
N TYR A 65 -2.97 -0.45 -7.36
CA TYR A 65 -3.16 -1.64 -8.17
C TYR A 65 -4.22 -2.56 -7.57
N SER A 66 -5.13 -3.06 -8.39
CA SER A 66 -6.21 -3.96 -7.98
C SER A 66 -6.11 -5.31 -8.70
N ARG A 67 -6.62 -6.36 -8.05
CA ARG A 67 -6.67 -7.74 -8.60
C ARG A 67 -5.31 -8.24 -9.08
N VAL A 68 -4.26 -7.83 -8.38
CA VAL A 68 -2.89 -8.24 -8.71
C VAL A 68 -2.71 -9.74 -8.52
N THR A 69 -2.02 -10.36 -9.45
CA THR A 69 -1.62 -11.77 -9.38
C THR A 69 -0.10 -11.91 -9.21
N PRO A 70 0.42 -13.05 -8.77
CA PRO A 70 1.87 -13.24 -8.66
C PRO A 70 2.61 -13.04 -10.00
N GLU A 71 1.95 -13.34 -11.13
CA GLU A 71 2.50 -13.18 -12.48
C GLU A 71 2.67 -11.71 -12.87
N ASP A 72 1.81 -10.83 -12.34
CA ASP A 72 1.88 -9.38 -12.61
C ASP A 72 3.05 -8.70 -11.90
N VAL A 73 3.56 -9.32 -10.83
CA VAL A 73 4.59 -8.71 -9.96
C VAL A 73 5.86 -8.39 -10.73
N ALA A 74 6.31 -9.29 -11.62
CA ALA A 74 7.51 -9.06 -12.41
C ALA A 74 7.40 -7.78 -13.24
N GLU A 75 6.24 -7.56 -13.89
CA GLU A 75 5.97 -6.37 -14.68
C GLU A 75 5.93 -5.10 -13.79
N ILE A 76 5.27 -5.18 -12.62
CA ILE A 76 5.24 -4.04 -11.69
C ILE A 76 6.65 -3.67 -11.24
N VAL A 77 7.50 -4.65 -10.90
CA VAL A 77 8.89 -4.39 -10.47
C VAL A 77 9.71 -3.78 -11.61
N GLU A 78 9.63 -4.34 -12.81
CA GLU A 78 10.42 -3.85 -13.94
C GLU A 78 9.95 -2.50 -14.47
N GLU A 79 8.65 -2.32 -14.66
CA GLU A 79 8.13 -1.11 -15.27
C GLU A 79 7.96 0.02 -14.24
N HIS A 80 7.32 -0.27 -13.10
CA HIS A 80 7.03 0.78 -12.14
C HIS A 80 8.22 1.05 -11.19
N LEU A 81 8.73 0.00 -10.52
CA LEU A 81 9.75 0.21 -9.49
C LEU A 81 11.14 0.50 -10.07
N LEU A 82 11.50 -0.07 -11.23
CA LEU A 82 12.80 0.13 -11.85
C LEU A 82 12.80 1.30 -12.86
N LYS A 83 11.77 1.39 -13.72
CA LYS A 83 11.73 2.35 -14.83
C LYS A 83 10.81 3.56 -14.58
N GLY A 84 10.02 3.56 -13.49
CA GLY A 84 9.09 4.64 -13.14
C GLY A 84 7.85 4.73 -14.04
N ARG A 85 7.48 3.65 -14.74
CA ARG A 85 6.33 3.59 -15.64
C ARG A 85 5.21 2.78 -15.02
N ILE A 86 4.08 3.40 -14.75
CA ILE A 86 2.92 2.75 -14.15
C ILE A 86 2.36 1.67 -15.09
N VAL A 87 1.97 0.52 -14.53
CA VAL A 87 1.32 -0.57 -15.26
C VAL A 87 -0.18 -0.30 -15.33
N GLU A 88 -0.61 0.49 -16.30
CA GLU A 88 -1.97 1.05 -16.40
C GLU A 88 -3.08 0.00 -16.36
N ARG A 89 -2.86 -1.20 -16.93
CA ARG A 89 -3.86 -2.28 -16.93
C ARG A 89 -4.27 -2.77 -15.55
N LEU A 90 -3.42 -2.56 -14.54
CA LEU A 90 -3.64 -2.99 -13.15
C LEU A 90 -4.15 -1.85 -12.27
N VAL A 91 -4.04 -0.60 -12.73
CA VAL A 91 -4.51 0.56 -11.97
C VAL A 91 -6.03 0.49 -11.83
N TYR A 92 -6.49 0.68 -10.60
CA TYR A 92 -7.92 0.76 -10.35
C TYR A 92 -8.51 2.06 -10.89
N ASN A 93 -9.53 1.94 -11.71
CA ASN A 93 -10.26 3.07 -12.28
C ASN A 93 -11.71 3.05 -11.78
N ASP A 94 -12.06 4.01 -10.93
CA ASP A 94 -13.38 4.10 -10.26
C ASP A 94 -14.49 4.62 -11.19
N THR A 95 -14.12 5.16 -12.35
CA THR A 95 -15.05 5.90 -13.20
C THR A 95 -15.81 5.04 -14.21
N GLY A 96 -15.49 3.75 -14.34
CA GLY A 96 -16.10 2.87 -15.36
C GLY A 96 -15.90 3.36 -16.80
N ALA A 97 -15.18 4.44 -17.00
CA ALA A 97 -14.81 5.00 -18.27
C ALA A 97 -13.34 4.64 -18.58
N ALA A 98 -13.09 4.11 -19.75
CA ALA A 98 -11.77 3.72 -20.23
C ALA A 98 -10.79 4.91 -20.48
N GLU A 99 -11.12 6.11 -20.01
CA GLU A 99 -10.45 7.37 -20.36
C GLU A 99 -10.05 8.24 -19.15
N ALA A 100 -9.82 7.68 -17.96
CA ALA A 100 -9.14 8.44 -16.94
C ALA A 100 -7.63 8.41 -17.22
N GLU A 101 -7.15 9.37 -17.99
CA GLU A 101 -5.72 9.68 -18.10
C GLU A 101 -5.23 10.17 -16.73
N GLY A 102 -4.51 9.34 -15.99
CA GLY A 102 -3.85 9.76 -14.77
C GLY A 102 -3.74 8.66 -13.71
N ASN A 103 -2.73 8.82 -12.88
CA ASN A 103 -2.48 7.94 -11.73
C ASN A 103 -3.57 8.16 -10.68
N VAL A 104 -4.48 7.21 -10.51
CA VAL A 104 -5.48 7.25 -9.44
C VAL A 104 -4.84 6.77 -8.17
N SER A 105 -4.57 7.69 -7.26
CA SER A 105 -4.15 7.38 -5.90
C SER A 105 -5.32 6.76 -5.11
N LEU A 106 -5.00 5.94 -4.11
CA LEU A 106 -6.00 5.39 -3.19
C LEU A 106 -6.90 6.48 -2.58
N SER A 107 -6.31 7.63 -2.22
CA SER A 107 -7.02 8.78 -1.65
C SER A 107 -8.00 9.42 -2.64
N ASP A 108 -7.79 9.25 -3.94
CA ASP A 108 -8.61 9.84 -4.99
C ASP A 108 -9.81 8.98 -5.37
N THR A 109 -9.86 7.74 -4.93
CA THR A 109 -11.01 6.85 -5.17
C THR A 109 -12.27 7.40 -4.50
N VAL A 110 -13.42 7.24 -5.14
CA VAL A 110 -14.73 7.68 -4.61
C VAL A 110 -14.98 7.09 -3.23
N PHE A 111 -14.61 5.83 -3.03
CA PHE A 111 -14.75 5.15 -1.74
C PHE A 111 -13.99 5.88 -0.63
N TYR A 112 -12.72 6.21 -0.83
CA TYR A 112 -11.90 6.85 0.20
C TYR A 112 -12.25 8.33 0.43
N LYS A 113 -12.63 9.06 -0.62
CA LYS A 113 -13.11 10.46 -0.51
C LYS A 113 -14.34 10.61 0.39
N THR A 114 -15.16 9.57 0.46
CA THR A 114 -16.36 9.55 1.32
C THR A 114 -16.10 8.98 2.71
N GLN A 115 -14.91 8.45 3.00
CA GLN A 115 -14.55 7.86 4.29
C GLN A 115 -13.96 8.90 5.24
N ASN A 116 -14.46 8.92 6.47
CA ASN A 116 -13.81 9.63 7.58
C ASN A 116 -13.13 8.60 8.50
N ARG A 117 -11.88 8.29 8.22
CA ARG A 117 -11.12 7.29 8.98
C ARG A 117 -10.52 7.90 10.24
N VAL A 118 -11.09 7.60 11.40
CA VAL A 118 -10.58 8.04 12.71
C VAL A 118 -9.62 7.01 13.27
N VAL A 119 -10.08 5.78 13.50
CA VAL A 119 -9.25 4.71 14.09
C VAL A 119 -8.22 4.18 13.11
N LEU A 120 -8.59 4.01 11.85
CA LEU A 120 -7.73 3.47 10.80
C LEU A 120 -7.01 4.56 9.97
N ARG A 121 -6.84 5.76 10.53
CA ARG A 121 -6.23 6.89 9.78
C ARG A 121 -4.84 6.57 9.24
N ASN A 122 -4.05 5.81 9.98
CA ASN A 122 -2.68 5.45 9.64
C ASN A 122 -2.58 4.12 8.85
N CYS A 123 -3.70 3.40 8.65
CA CYS A 123 -3.70 2.15 7.89
C CYS A 123 -3.36 2.43 6.42
N GLY A 124 -2.30 1.79 5.93
CA GLY A 124 -1.77 2.02 4.60
C GLY A 124 -0.92 3.29 4.46
N VAL A 125 -0.56 3.93 5.57
CA VAL A 125 0.31 5.13 5.61
C VAL A 125 1.64 4.80 6.28
N ILE A 126 1.60 4.03 7.39
CA ILE A 126 2.78 3.61 8.13
C ILE A 126 2.92 2.09 8.12
N ASP A 127 4.13 1.62 8.40
CA ASP A 127 4.41 0.22 8.70
C ASP A 127 3.88 -0.10 10.11
N PRO A 128 2.88 -1.00 10.26
CA PRO A 128 2.28 -1.31 11.55
C PRO A 128 3.23 -2.05 12.52
N GLU A 129 4.34 -2.60 12.02
CA GLU A 129 5.35 -3.28 12.82
C GLU A 129 6.53 -2.36 13.22
N ASN A 130 6.52 -1.09 12.77
CA ASN A 130 7.55 -0.10 13.05
C ASN A 130 7.08 0.94 14.08
N ILE A 131 7.61 0.84 15.31
CA ILE A 131 7.23 1.75 16.40
C ILE A 131 7.66 3.20 16.15
N ASP A 132 8.76 3.43 15.43
CA ASP A 132 9.26 4.77 15.15
C ASP A 132 8.30 5.52 14.21
N GLU A 133 7.75 4.83 13.22
CA GLU A 133 6.72 5.39 12.33
C GLU A 133 5.42 5.69 13.10
N TYR A 134 5.04 4.84 14.05
CA TYR A 134 3.89 5.10 14.91
C TYR A 134 4.08 6.33 15.79
N ILE A 135 5.27 6.49 16.39
CA ILE A 135 5.61 7.67 17.22
C ILE A 135 5.64 8.93 16.35
N ALA A 136 6.20 8.87 15.14
CA ALA A 136 6.23 10.00 14.21
C ALA A 136 4.84 10.50 13.81
N MET A 137 3.82 9.66 13.94
CA MET A 137 2.40 9.99 13.69
C MET A 137 1.63 10.25 14.99
N ASP A 138 2.26 10.88 15.98
CA ASP A 138 1.71 11.19 17.30
C ASP A 138 1.31 9.96 18.13
N GLY A 139 1.91 8.80 17.86
CA GLY A 139 1.75 7.61 18.67
C GLY A 139 2.15 7.85 20.11
N TYR A 140 1.35 7.37 21.06
CA TYR A 140 1.51 7.60 22.51
C TYR A 140 1.39 9.05 22.99
N ALA A 141 1.14 10.05 22.15
CA ALA A 141 0.97 11.44 22.60
C ALA A 141 -0.14 11.59 23.65
N ALA A 142 -1.28 10.91 23.45
CA ALA A 142 -2.37 10.89 24.43
C ALA A 142 -1.96 10.24 25.76
N LEU A 143 -1.18 9.16 25.73
CA LEU A 143 -0.66 8.50 26.92
C LEU A 143 0.31 9.44 27.67
N GLY A 144 1.22 10.10 26.95
CA GLY A 144 2.12 11.10 27.51
C GLY A 144 1.36 12.19 28.26
N LYS A 145 0.31 12.73 27.65
CA LYS A 145 -0.57 13.73 28.26
C LYS A 145 -1.24 13.23 29.55
N VAL A 146 -1.77 12.01 29.52
CA VAL A 146 -2.41 11.41 30.71
C VAL A 146 -1.41 11.28 31.87
N LEU A 147 -0.19 10.82 31.58
CA LEU A 147 0.82 10.58 32.60
C LEU A 147 1.47 11.85 33.18
N THR A 148 1.45 12.95 32.43
CA THR A 148 2.15 14.19 32.82
C THR A 148 1.24 15.33 33.22
N GLU A 149 0.03 15.39 32.70
CA GLU A 149 -0.87 16.55 32.85
C GLU A 149 -2.21 16.21 33.51
N MET A 150 -2.60 14.93 33.54
CA MET A 150 -3.89 14.52 34.13
C MET A 150 -3.68 13.89 35.50
N THR A 151 -4.52 14.28 36.48
CA THR A 151 -4.55 13.75 37.86
C THR A 151 -5.63 12.69 38.00
#